data_4ed35f709328b38fd761980050cc90f6
#
_entry.id   4ed35f709328b38fd761980050cc90f6
#
_cell.length_a   1.000
_cell.length_b   1.000
_cell.length_c   1.000
_cell.angle_alpha   90.00
_cell.angle_beta   90.00
_cell.angle_gamma   90.00
#
_symmetry.space_group_name_H-M   'P 1'
#
loop_
_entity.id
_entity.type
_entity.pdbx_description
1 polymer ?
#
loop_
_entity_poly.entity_id
_entity_poly.type
_entity_poly.pdbx_seq_one_letter_code
_entity_poly.pdbx_strand_id
1 'polypeptide(L)'
;MLFDTKNVPNDLIPYMGVLKSVLGYVDTEHYTYGELFNEINAQTGGINCGLQVFRIPENDDDCRRMFGIRAKFLYDKLDFVMKMIEEILNTSRLDDEKRLHEIISSMKSGLQNRLSSAGNATAVMRAASYYSPMSNFQDRIAGIGFYQLLKDLDENFDEKKAELIKNLQTLMKYI
;
A
#
# COMPACT_ATOMS: atom_id res chain seq x y z
N MET A 1 -0.03 11.92 -8.36
CA MET A 1 -0.32 12.70 -7.14
C MET A 1 0.55 12.20 -6.01
N LEU A 2 0.94 13.06 -5.06
CA LEU A 2 1.74 12.69 -3.88
C LEU A 2 1.12 13.32 -2.63
N PHE A 3 0.93 12.51 -1.60
CA PHE A 3 0.41 12.92 -0.30
C PHE A 3 1.50 12.77 0.75
N ASP A 4 1.74 13.81 1.54
CA ASP A 4 2.73 13.78 2.62
C ASP A 4 2.17 12.99 3.81
N THR A 5 2.88 11.94 4.21
CA THR A 5 2.45 11.05 5.28
C THR A 5 3.22 11.28 6.59
N LYS A 6 3.79 12.48 6.76
CA LYS A 6 4.56 12.85 7.96
C LYS A 6 3.76 12.67 9.25
N ASN A 7 2.46 12.97 9.21
CA ASN A 7 1.58 12.91 10.39
C ASN A 7 0.99 11.51 10.65
N VAL A 8 1.29 10.52 9.82
CA VAL A 8 0.84 9.14 10.06
C VAL A 8 1.56 8.57 11.28
N PRO A 9 0.83 8.08 12.30
CA PRO A 9 1.40 7.44 13.46
C PRO A 9 2.32 6.27 13.11
N ASN A 10 3.38 6.09 13.89
CA ASN A 10 4.40 5.08 13.59
C ASN A 10 3.87 3.64 13.57
N ASP A 11 2.88 3.32 14.40
CA ASP A 11 2.22 2.02 14.45
C ASP A 11 1.39 1.73 13.19
N LEU A 12 0.90 2.75 12.50
CA LEU A 12 0.14 2.62 11.26
C LEU A 12 1.01 2.52 9.99
N ILE A 13 2.31 2.80 10.08
CA ILE A 13 3.20 2.73 8.90
C ILE A 13 3.14 1.38 8.16
N PRO A 14 3.21 0.22 8.82
CA PRO A 14 3.11 -1.07 8.11
C PRO A 14 1.78 -1.25 7.38
N TYR A 15 0.68 -0.73 7.93
CA TYR A 15 -0.64 -0.77 7.31
C TYR A 15 -0.75 0.10 6.05
N MET A 16 0.12 1.11 5.86
CA MET A 16 0.23 1.82 4.58
C MET A 16 0.69 0.87 3.46
N GLY A 17 1.54 -0.12 3.79
CA GLY A 17 1.95 -1.18 2.88
C GLY A 17 0.79 -2.08 2.46
N VAL A 18 -0.19 -2.31 3.36
CA VAL A 18 -1.44 -3.01 3.05
C VAL A 18 -2.35 -2.09 2.22
N LEU A 19 -2.60 -0.86 2.66
CA LEU A 19 -3.51 0.08 2.02
C LEU A 19 -3.18 0.30 0.53
N LYS A 20 -1.91 0.54 0.18
CA LYS A 20 -1.49 0.71 -1.24
C LYS A 20 -1.82 -0.49 -2.13
N SER A 21 -1.97 -1.69 -1.54
CA SER A 21 -2.24 -2.93 -2.26
C SER A 21 -3.72 -3.29 -2.25
N VAL A 22 -4.49 -2.67 -1.38
CA VAL A 22 -5.96 -2.81 -1.29
C VAL A 22 -6.66 -1.82 -2.22
N LEU A 23 -6.18 -0.55 -2.27
CA LEU A 23 -6.77 0.48 -3.11
C LEU A 23 -6.69 0.11 -4.61
N GLY A 24 -7.85 0.11 -5.26
CA GLY A 24 -8.02 -0.32 -6.65
C GLY A 24 -8.24 -1.83 -6.84
N TYR A 25 -8.25 -2.63 -5.75
CA TYR A 25 -8.48 -4.07 -5.76
C TYR A 25 -9.65 -4.51 -4.87
N VAL A 26 -10.39 -3.58 -4.31
CA VAL A 26 -11.66 -3.77 -3.60
C VAL A 26 -12.79 -3.07 -4.34
N ASP A 27 -14.02 -3.42 -4.03
CA ASP A 27 -15.19 -2.76 -4.58
C ASP A 27 -15.22 -1.28 -4.15
N THR A 28 -15.82 -0.46 -4.99
CA THR A 28 -16.11 0.95 -4.71
C THR A 28 -17.64 1.15 -4.64
N GLU A 29 -18.10 2.38 -4.52
CA GLU A 29 -19.54 2.67 -4.53
C GLU A 29 -20.19 2.32 -5.87
N HIS A 30 -19.48 2.61 -6.98
CA HIS A 30 -20.03 2.51 -8.33
C HIS A 30 -19.52 1.32 -9.15
N TYR A 31 -18.45 0.65 -8.69
CA TYR A 31 -17.82 -0.47 -9.42
C TYR A 31 -17.50 -1.63 -8.48
N THR A 32 -17.73 -2.85 -8.96
CA THR A 32 -17.03 -4.02 -8.40
C THR A 32 -15.54 -3.93 -8.74
N TYR A 33 -14.67 -4.55 -7.96
CA TYR A 33 -13.23 -4.53 -8.22
C TYR A 33 -12.87 -5.05 -9.63
N GLY A 34 -13.63 -6.01 -10.15
CA GLY A 34 -13.43 -6.55 -11.49
C GLY A 34 -13.81 -5.56 -12.59
N GLU A 35 -14.93 -4.86 -12.43
CA GLU A 35 -15.35 -3.78 -13.35
C GLU A 35 -14.38 -2.62 -13.31
N LEU A 36 -13.98 -2.18 -12.11
CA LEU A 36 -13.00 -1.11 -11.90
C LEU A 36 -11.68 -1.43 -12.62
N PHE A 37 -11.17 -2.65 -12.42
CA PHE A 37 -9.94 -3.13 -13.06
C PHE A 37 -10.06 -3.12 -14.59
N ASN A 38 -11.16 -3.66 -15.13
CA ASN A 38 -11.39 -3.72 -16.56
C ASN A 38 -11.52 -2.32 -17.17
N GLU A 39 -12.27 -1.42 -16.52
CA GLU A 39 -12.47 -0.05 -17.00
C GLU A 39 -11.15 0.75 -17.03
N ILE A 40 -10.36 0.66 -15.95
CA ILE A 40 -9.04 1.29 -15.88
C ILE A 40 -8.13 0.77 -17.00
N ASN A 41 -8.04 -0.54 -17.21
CA ASN A 41 -7.15 -1.13 -18.20
C ASN A 41 -7.62 -0.91 -19.65
N ALA A 42 -8.93 -0.79 -19.89
CA ALA A 42 -9.46 -0.48 -21.22
C ALA A 42 -9.11 0.95 -21.68
N GLN A 43 -9.00 1.90 -20.76
CA GLN A 43 -8.85 3.32 -21.09
C GLN A 43 -7.48 3.90 -20.73
N THR A 44 -6.66 3.17 -19.96
CA THR A 44 -5.38 3.66 -19.46
C THR A 44 -4.30 2.56 -19.52
N GLY A 45 -3.05 2.95 -19.28
CA GLY A 45 -1.96 2.01 -19.01
C GLY A 45 -1.84 1.64 -17.52
N GLY A 46 -2.90 1.87 -16.73
CA GLY A 46 -3.00 1.52 -15.31
C GLY A 46 -2.94 2.71 -14.37
N ILE A 47 -3.60 2.54 -13.23
CA ILE A 47 -3.55 3.41 -12.05
C ILE A 47 -2.98 2.58 -10.90
N ASN A 48 -1.94 3.06 -10.24
CA ASN A 48 -1.25 2.31 -9.19
C ASN A 48 -0.99 3.20 -7.96
N CYS A 49 -1.30 2.66 -6.79
CA CYS A 49 -0.92 3.25 -5.51
C CYS A 49 0.47 2.75 -5.08
N GLY A 50 1.25 3.59 -4.43
CA GLY A 50 2.60 3.23 -4.00
C GLY A 50 3.11 4.11 -2.88
N LEU A 51 4.17 3.65 -2.21
CA LEU A 51 4.88 4.40 -1.18
C LEU A 51 6.25 4.79 -1.69
N GLN A 52 6.64 6.02 -1.40
CA GLN A 52 7.94 6.57 -1.75
C GLN A 52 8.59 7.15 -0.49
N VAL A 53 9.90 7.05 -0.44
CA VAL A 53 10.69 7.64 0.63
C VAL A 53 11.83 8.44 0.01
N PHE A 54 12.02 9.65 0.52
CA PHE A 54 13.05 10.57 0.06
C PHE A 54 13.97 10.93 1.23
N ARG A 55 15.26 11.02 0.96
CA ARG A 55 16.23 11.56 1.90
C ARG A 55 15.99 13.06 2.09
N ILE A 56 16.18 13.54 3.33
CA ILE A 56 16.21 14.97 3.64
C ILE A 56 17.69 15.37 3.66
N PRO A 57 18.18 16.22 2.74
CA PRO A 57 19.60 16.50 2.61
C PRO A 57 20.26 17.07 3.87
N GLU A 58 19.50 17.84 4.65
CA GLU A 58 19.98 18.51 5.86
C GLU A 58 19.78 17.68 7.14
N ASN A 59 19.15 16.49 7.04
CA ASN A 59 18.84 15.66 8.20
C ASN A 59 18.89 14.18 7.86
N ASP A 60 20.00 13.52 8.18
CA ASP A 60 20.17 12.08 7.93
C ASP A 60 19.38 11.19 8.92
N ASP A 61 18.90 11.77 10.03
CA ASP A 61 18.13 11.05 11.06
C ASP A 61 16.62 10.98 10.74
N ASP A 62 16.18 11.58 9.62
CA ASP A 62 14.78 11.55 9.19
C ASP A 62 14.66 11.31 7.66
N CYS A 63 13.44 10.98 7.23
CA CYS A 63 13.13 10.78 5.82
C CYS A 63 11.71 11.29 5.51
N ARG A 64 11.53 11.79 4.28
CA ARG A 64 10.22 12.21 3.80
C ARG A 64 9.48 11.02 3.19
N ARG A 65 8.36 10.66 3.80
CA ARG A 65 7.50 9.54 3.40
C ARG A 65 6.29 10.07 2.65
N MET A 66 5.99 9.51 1.48
CA MET A 66 4.89 9.96 0.63
C MET A 66 4.07 8.77 0.18
N PHE A 67 2.75 8.90 0.25
CA PHE A 67 1.82 8.03 -0.47
C PHE A 67 1.62 8.61 -1.87
N GLY A 68 1.75 7.79 -2.89
CA GLY A 68 1.69 8.25 -4.28
C GLY A 68 0.69 7.48 -5.11
N ILE A 69 -0.03 8.18 -5.98
CA ILE A 69 -0.84 7.58 -7.03
C ILE A 69 -0.21 7.94 -8.36
N ARG A 70 0.06 6.93 -9.16
CA ARG A 70 0.64 7.04 -10.50
C ARG A 70 -0.33 6.46 -11.52
N ALA A 71 -0.53 7.17 -12.60
CA ALA A 71 -1.31 6.70 -13.73
C ALA A 71 -0.54 6.91 -15.03
N LYS A 72 -0.72 6.00 -15.97
CA LYS A 72 -0.21 6.12 -17.35
C LYS A 72 -1.40 6.18 -18.29
N PHE A 73 -1.53 7.26 -19.05
CA PHE A 73 -2.70 7.49 -19.89
C PHE A 73 -2.39 8.43 -21.07
N LEU A 74 -3.24 8.43 -22.08
CA LEU A 74 -3.21 9.41 -23.17
C LEU A 74 -3.84 10.73 -22.67
N TYR A 75 -3.40 11.84 -23.24
CA TYR A 75 -3.79 13.18 -22.79
C TYR A 75 -5.33 13.41 -22.77
N ASP A 76 -6.04 12.86 -23.74
CA ASP A 76 -7.50 12.90 -23.85
C ASP A 76 -8.24 12.11 -22.75
N LYS A 77 -7.52 11.29 -21.97
CA LYS A 77 -8.05 10.47 -20.87
C LYS A 77 -7.85 11.08 -19.48
N LEU A 78 -7.35 12.31 -19.40
CA LEU A 78 -7.06 12.96 -18.11
C LEU A 78 -8.28 13.01 -17.20
N ASP A 79 -9.43 13.45 -17.71
CA ASP A 79 -10.66 13.60 -16.92
C ASP A 79 -11.15 12.24 -16.41
N PHE A 80 -11.05 11.20 -17.23
CA PHE A 80 -11.37 9.84 -16.83
C PHE A 80 -10.47 9.37 -15.68
N VAL A 81 -9.15 9.56 -15.82
CA VAL A 81 -8.18 9.15 -14.80
C VAL A 81 -8.42 9.87 -13.47
N MET A 82 -8.72 11.17 -13.51
CA MET A 82 -9.01 11.94 -12.29
C MET A 82 -10.28 11.42 -11.59
N LYS A 83 -11.33 11.10 -12.34
CA LYS A 83 -12.55 10.47 -11.79
C LYS A 83 -12.28 9.11 -11.18
N MET A 84 -11.46 8.26 -11.83
CA MET A 84 -11.12 6.94 -11.29
C MET A 84 -10.26 7.03 -10.02
N ILE A 85 -9.35 8.01 -9.94
CA ILE A 85 -8.57 8.26 -8.72
C ILE A 85 -9.49 8.72 -7.59
N GLU A 86 -10.43 9.64 -7.88
CA GLU A 86 -11.43 10.11 -6.91
C GLU A 86 -12.31 8.95 -6.41
N GLU A 87 -12.78 8.10 -7.31
CA GLU A 87 -13.55 6.90 -6.99
C GLU A 87 -12.77 5.98 -6.04
N ILE A 88 -11.50 5.65 -6.39
CA ILE A 88 -10.66 4.78 -5.57
C ILE A 88 -10.39 5.39 -4.19
N LEU A 89 -10.14 6.70 -4.10
CA LEU A 89 -9.79 7.33 -2.83
C LEU A 89 -11.00 7.55 -1.92
N ASN A 90 -12.14 7.92 -2.48
CA ASN A 90 -13.28 8.37 -1.67
C ASN A 90 -14.29 7.25 -1.39
N THR A 91 -14.38 6.22 -2.26
CA THR A 91 -15.49 5.26 -2.21
C THR A 91 -15.06 3.80 -2.08
N SER A 92 -13.74 3.49 -1.95
CA SER A 92 -13.26 2.12 -1.74
C SER A 92 -13.86 1.50 -0.48
N ARG A 93 -14.45 0.32 -0.62
CA ARG A 93 -15.03 -0.46 0.49
C ARG A 93 -13.95 -1.25 1.20
N LEU A 94 -13.45 -0.70 2.31
CA LEU A 94 -12.39 -1.29 3.12
C LEU A 94 -12.92 -2.25 4.19
N ASP A 95 -14.18 -2.62 4.14
CA ASP A 95 -14.90 -3.47 5.10
C ASP A 95 -15.26 -4.86 4.56
N ASP A 96 -14.93 -5.17 3.30
CA ASP A 96 -15.09 -6.52 2.75
C ASP A 96 -14.00 -7.46 3.33
N GLU A 97 -14.35 -8.12 4.43
CA GLU A 97 -13.46 -9.03 5.16
C GLU A 97 -12.89 -10.13 4.28
N LYS A 98 -13.74 -10.76 3.46
CA LYS A 98 -13.33 -11.85 2.57
C LYS A 98 -12.29 -11.37 1.56
N ARG A 99 -12.57 -10.24 0.92
CA ARG A 99 -11.68 -9.67 -0.09
C ARG A 99 -10.37 -9.20 0.52
N LEU A 100 -10.40 -8.60 1.70
CA LEU A 100 -9.20 -8.21 2.42
C LEU A 100 -8.32 -9.42 2.76
N HIS A 101 -8.91 -10.53 3.22
CA HIS A 101 -8.16 -11.75 3.52
C HIS A 101 -7.51 -12.34 2.27
N GLU A 102 -8.22 -12.41 1.14
CA GLU A 102 -7.68 -12.86 -0.15
C GLU A 102 -6.45 -12.02 -0.57
N ILE A 103 -6.55 -10.69 -0.46
CA ILE A 103 -5.46 -9.77 -0.79
C ILE A 103 -4.26 -10.00 0.14
N ILE A 104 -4.47 -10.10 1.47
CA ILE A 104 -3.40 -10.32 2.45
C ILE A 104 -2.68 -11.64 2.20
N SER A 105 -3.41 -12.74 1.99
CA SER A 105 -2.84 -14.06 1.70
C SER A 105 -2.02 -14.04 0.41
N SER A 106 -2.51 -13.38 -0.63
CA SER A 106 -1.78 -13.18 -1.89
C SER A 106 -0.50 -12.35 -1.69
N MET A 107 -0.60 -11.24 -0.94
CA MET A 107 0.55 -10.39 -0.61
C MET A 107 1.61 -11.14 0.19
N LYS A 108 1.20 -11.92 1.21
CA LYS A 108 2.10 -12.74 2.02
C LYS A 108 2.87 -13.72 1.14
N SER A 109 2.17 -14.48 0.30
CA SER A 109 2.78 -15.48 -0.59
C SER A 109 3.73 -14.83 -1.60
N GLY A 110 3.33 -13.73 -2.24
CA GLY A 110 4.17 -13.00 -3.18
C GLY A 110 5.40 -12.39 -2.52
N LEU A 111 5.27 -11.84 -1.30
CA LEU A 111 6.39 -11.28 -0.55
C LEU A 111 7.34 -12.38 -0.09
N GLN A 112 6.85 -13.51 0.38
CA GLN A 112 7.66 -14.67 0.78
C GLN A 112 8.54 -15.15 -0.38
N ASN A 113 7.97 -15.31 -1.56
CA ASN A 113 8.71 -15.72 -2.75
C ASN A 113 9.79 -14.69 -3.12
N ARG A 114 9.48 -13.41 -3.06
CA ARG A 114 10.44 -12.33 -3.34
C ARG A 114 11.59 -12.31 -2.33
N LEU A 115 11.29 -12.41 -1.03
CA LEU A 115 12.31 -12.43 0.03
C LEU A 115 13.23 -13.63 -0.09
N SER A 116 12.70 -14.80 -0.44
CA SER A 116 13.48 -16.04 -0.63
C SER A 116 14.35 -15.98 -1.89
N SER A 117 13.82 -15.48 -3.00
CA SER A 117 14.56 -15.40 -4.27
C SER A 117 15.65 -14.32 -4.27
N ALA A 118 15.52 -13.28 -3.42
CA ALA A 118 16.46 -12.17 -3.30
C ALA A 118 17.09 -12.11 -1.89
N GLY A 119 17.52 -13.24 -1.34
CA GLY A 119 17.98 -13.36 0.05
C GLY A 119 19.08 -12.37 0.43
N ASN A 120 20.07 -12.14 -0.45
CA ASN A 120 21.14 -11.17 -0.19
C ASN A 120 20.60 -9.74 -0.05
N ALA A 121 19.75 -9.30 -0.98
CA ALA A 121 19.13 -7.96 -0.92
C ALA A 121 18.22 -7.82 0.30
N THR A 122 17.51 -8.88 0.65
CA THR A 122 16.67 -8.96 1.85
C THR A 122 17.49 -8.77 3.13
N ALA A 123 18.62 -9.49 3.24
CA ALA A 123 19.53 -9.39 4.37
C ALA A 123 20.14 -7.98 4.51
N VAL A 124 20.57 -7.38 3.39
CA VAL A 124 21.11 -6.01 3.36
C VAL A 124 20.04 -5.00 3.79
N MET A 125 18.82 -5.10 3.26
CA MET A 125 17.72 -4.21 3.65
C MET A 125 17.43 -4.32 5.14
N ARG A 126 17.37 -5.55 5.67
CA ARG A 126 17.13 -5.79 7.10
C ARG A 126 18.24 -5.23 7.97
N ALA A 127 19.50 -5.46 7.62
CA ALA A 127 20.65 -4.88 8.34
C ALA A 127 20.63 -3.35 8.31
N ALA A 128 20.40 -2.75 7.14
CA ALA A 128 20.33 -1.29 6.99
C ALA A 128 19.16 -0.66 7.77
N SER A 129 18.07 -1.42 8.01
CA SER A 129 16.89 -0.92 8.73
C SER A 129 17.18 -0.53 10.20
N TYR A 130 18.27 -1.01 10.78
CA TYR A 130 18.69 -0.65 12.13
C TYR A 130 19.45 0.68 12.21
N TYR A 131 19.95 1.19 11.07
CA TYR A 131 20.81 2.38 11.03
C TYR A 131 20.24 3.53 10.18
N SER A 132 19.32 3.23 9.27
CA SER A 132 18.77 4.22 8.33
C SER A 132 17.25 4.34 8.47
N PRO A 133 16.71 5.55 8.69
CA PRO A 133 15.26 5.79 8.70
C PRO A 133 14.58 5.39 7.41
N MET A 134 15.22 5.61 6.26
CA MET A 134 14.69 5.19 4.95
C MET A 134 14.59 3.67 4.86
N SER A 135 15.65 2.95 5.24
CA SER A 135 15.66 1.48 5.20
C SER A 135 14.70 0.89 6.23
N ASN A 136 14.55 1.51 7.40
CA ASN A 136 13.56 1.13 8.40
C ASN A 136 12.14 1.25 7.84
N PHE A 137 11.82 2.37 7.22
CA PHE A 137 10.53 2.54 6.57
C PHE A 137 10.30 1.48 5.48
N GLN A 138 11.30 1.23 4.61
CA GLN A 138 11.21 0.24 3.54
C GLN A 138 11.02 -1.19 4.08
N ASP A 139 11.72 -1.58 5.14
CA ASP A 139 11.54 -2.89 5.78
C ASP A 139 10.12 -3.08 6.33
N ARG A 140 9.56 -2.02 6.92
CA ARG A 140 8.21 -2.03 7.51
C ARG A 140 7.07 -2.05 6.49
N ILE A 141 7.30 -1.65 5.24
CA ILE A 141 6.27 -1.61 4.19
C ILE A 141 6.48 -2.62 3.06
N ALA A 142 7.63 -3.29 3.01
CA ALA A 142 7.98 -4.17 1.90
C ALA A 142 9.07 -5.22 2.22
N GLY A 143 9.67 -5.21 3.41
CA GLY A 143 10.73 -6.13 3.82
C GLY A 143 10.27 -7.23 4.78
N ILE A 144 11.21 -7.73 5.60
CA ILE A 144 10.94 -8.78 6.60
C ILE A 144 9.93 -8.31 7.64
N GLY A 145 10.04 -7.07 8.11
CA GLY A 145 9.09 -6.50 9.06
C GLY A 145 7.67 -6.49 8.53
N PHE A 146 7.50 -6.16 7.24
CA PHE A 146 6.21 -6.23 6.58
C PHE A 146 5.69 -7.65 6.42
N TYR A 147 6.57 -8.58 6.07
CA TYR A 147 6.20 -10.00 5.97
C TYR A 147 5.67 -10.55 7.30
N GLN A 148 6.29 -10.17 8.43
CA GLN A 148 5.83 -10.58 9.76
C GLN A 148 4.42 -10.06 10.06
N LEU A 149 4.11 -8.82 9.70
CA LEU A 149 2.75 -8.27 9.81
C LEU A 149 1.75 -9.06 8.93
N LEU A 150 2.09 -9.29 7.65
CA LEU A 150 1.19 -10.01 6.74
C LEU A 150 0.95 -11.45 7.20
N LYS A 151 1.98 -12.11 7.72
CA LYS A 151 1.87 -13.45 8.28
C LYS A 151 0.92 -13.48 9.48
N ASP A 152 1.10 -12.55 10.40
CA ASP A 152 0.28 -12.45 11.60
C ASP A 152 -1.19 -12.09 11.27
N LEU A 153 -1.42 -11.19 10.31
CA LEU A 153 -2.75 -10.85 9.82
C LEU A 153 -3.45 -12.03 9.11
N ASP A 154 -2.70 -12.83 8.35
CA ASP A 154 -3.26 -13.97 7.62
C ASP A 154 -3.56 -15.17 8.55
N GLU A 155 -2.66 -15.47 9.49
CA GLU A 155 -2.82 -16.58 10.43
C GLU A 155 -3.88 -16.31 11.52
N ASN A 156 -4.07 -15.04 11.91
CA ASN A 156 -4.99 -14.61 12.97
C ASN A 156 -6.08 -13.67 12.43
N PHE A 157 -6.52 -13.88 11.17
CA PHE A 157 -7.37 -12.91 10.47
C PHE A 157 -8.66 -12.62 11.22
N ASP A 158 -9.37 -13.63 11.70
CA ASP A 158 -10.67 -13.48 12.38
C ASP A 158 -10.58 -12.63 13.67
N GLU A 159 -9.44 -12.69 14.37
CA GLU A 159 -9.21 -11.89 15.57
C GLU A 159 -8.79 -10.45 15.24
N LYS A 160 -8.08 -10.24 14.11
CA LYS A 160 -7.44 -8.96 13.75
C LYS A 160 -8.17 -8.16 12.68
N LYS A 161 -9.15 -8.73 12.01
CA LYS A 161 -9.88 -8.06 10.91
C LYS A 161 -10.50 -6.73 11.31
N ALA A 162 -11.08 -6.63 12.50
CA ALA A 162 -11.69 -5.38 12.98
C ALA A 162 -10.64 -4.27 13.20
N GLU A 163 -9.49 -4.62 13.76
CA GLU A 163 -8.37 -3.70 13.93
C GLU A 163 -7.78 -3.29 12.57
N LEU A 164 -7.60 -4.24 11.65
CA LEU A 164 -7.12 -3.99 10.29
C LEU A 164 -8.03 -2.98 9.57
N ILE A 165 -9.34 -3.23 9.52
CA ILE A 165 -10.31 -2.35 8.88
C ILE A 165 -10.24 -0.94 9.47
N LYS A 166 -10.24 -0.84 10.80
CA LYS A 166 -10.12 0.44 11.51
C LYS A 166 -8.83 1.19 11.13
N ASN A 167 -7.70 0.46 11.05
CA ASN A 167 -6.41 1.06 10.70
C ASN A 167 -6.39 1.54 9.25
N LEU A 168 -6.94 0.78 8.31
CA LEU A 168 -7.06 1.19 6.91
C LEU A 168 -7.96 2.42 6.76
N GLN A 169 -9.13 2.43 7.40
CA GLN A 169 -10.04 3.59 7.40
C GLN A 169 -9.41 4.82 8.07
N THR A 170 -8.61 4.62 9.11
CA THR A 170 -7.89 5.72 9.76
C THR A 170 -6.83 6.30 8.83
N LEU A 171 -6.10 5.45 8.10
CA LEU A 171 -5.08 5.88 7.13
C LEU A 171 -5.66 6.70 5.98
N MET A 172 -6.87 6.39 5.52
CA MET A 172 -7.56 7.19 4.48
C MET A 172 -7.77 8.66 4.87
N LYS A 173 -7.77 8.98 6.17
CA LYS A 173 -7.89 10.37 6.65
C LYS A 173 -6.59 11.18 6.51
N TYR A 174 -5.47 10.52 6.24
CA TYR A 174 -4.16 11.13 6.06
C TYR A 174 -3.76 11.26 4.57
N ILE A 175 -4.56 10.72 3.66
CA ILE A 175 -4.38 10.73 2.22
C ILE A 175 -5.45 11.57 1.57
#